data_60ead53f8cc2249f2e1eba2464303784
#
_entry.id   60ead53f8cc2249f2e1eba2464303784
#
_cell.length_a   1.000
_cell.length_b   1.000
_cell.length_c   1.000
_cell.angle_alpha   90.00
_cell.angle_beta   90.00
_cell.angle_gamma   90.00
#
_symmetry.space_group_name_H-M   'P 1'
#
loop_
_entity.id
_entity.type
_entity.pdbx_description
1 polymer ?
#
loop_
_entity_poly.entity_id
_entity_poly.type
_entity_poly.pdbx_seq_one_letter_code
_entity_poly.pdbx_strand_id
1 'polypeptide(L)'
;MEIKKSLENKFNTSLANLTGSPIREFDRYASSIEGIIKLTLGEPDFPTPKNIQDAAISAIKDGRASFYTVTSGLPESKEAIVAYFAKYYGYTIKPNQVTIATGAKFSLYTFFMSVINPGDEAIIPTPCWVSYGDQIKMAEGIPVFVQATEANHFKVTVEQLEAARTEKTKVLVLNSPSNPTGMIYTAKELLAIGNWAVEHDILILADDIYGRLVYNGNEFTPISSLSEAIRKQTIVINGVSKSYSMTGWRLGYAVGDPEIIAAMSKIAGQTTSNPTTATQYAAIEALTGPQDTVEIMRQAFEERLNTIYPLLSEVPGFDVVKPQGAFYLFPN
;
A
#
# COMPACT_ATOMS: atom_id res chain seq x y z
N MET A 1 -12.48 3.55 -24.31
CA MET A 1 -13.76 2.80 -24.53
C MET A 1 -14.70 3.71 -25.29
N GLU A 2 -14.97 3.43 -26.58
CA GLU A 2 -15.97 4.19 -27.34
C GLU A 2 -17.37 3.89 -26.75
N ILE A 3 -17.97 4.87 -26.10
CA ILE A 3 -19.33 4.78 -25.60
C ILE A 3 -20.28 4.91 -26.79
N LYS A 4 -21.13 3.90 -27.03
CA LYS A 4 -22.17 4.02 -28.03
C LYS A 4 -23.04 5.23 -27.72
N LYS A 5 -23.26 6.14 -28.68
CA LYS A 5 -24.08 7.37 -28.56
C LYS A 5 -25.41 7.16 -27.81
N SER A 6 -26.04 5.99 -27.93
CA SER A 6 -27.28 5.62 -27.23
C SER A 6 -27.16 5.41 -25.70
N LEU A 7 -25.92 5.36 -25.16
CA LEU A 7 -25.65 5.12 -23.74
C LEU A 7 -24.96 6.32 -23.06
N GLU A 8 -24.64 7.37 -23.79
CA GLU A 8 -23.83 8.50 -23.34
C GLU A 8 -24.40 9.16 -22.04
N ASN A 9 -25.71 9.27 -21.94
CA ASN A 9 -26.40 9.84 -20.76
C ASN A 9 -26.73 8.81 -19.65
N LYS A 10 -26.23 7.58 -19.77
CA LYS A 10 -26.53 6.49 -18.81
C LYS A 10 -25.34 6.10 -17.95
N PHE A 11 -24.18 6.64 -18.24
CA PHE A 11 -22.97 6.41 -17.45
C PHE A 11 -22.85 7.43 -16.32
N ASN A 12 -22.27 6.99 -15.21
CA ASN A 12 -21.90 7.93 -14.15
C ASN A 12 -20.81 8.87 -14.69
N THR A 13 -21.08 10.17 -14.64
CA THR A 13 -20.16 11.19 -15.17
C THR A 13 -18.82 11.24 -14.45
N SER A 14 -18.77 10.84 -13.16
CA SER A 14 -17.50 10.75 -12.41
C SER A 14 -16.52 9.71 -12.99
N LEU A 15 -17.02 8.70 -13.73
CA LEU A 15 -16.16 7.72 -14.39
C LEU A 15 -15.34 8.32 -15.53
N ALA A 16 -15.76 9.43 -16.11
CA ALA A 16 -15.03 10.12 -17.18
C ALA A 16 -13.66 10.65 -16.71
N ASN A 17 -13.53 10.91 -15.40
CA ASN A 17 -12.33 11.43 -14.78
C ASN A 17 -11.37 10.32 -14.27
N LEU A 18 -11.77 9.05 -14.40
CA LEU A 18 -10.94 7.92 -14.02
C LEU A 18 -10.12 7.43 -15.21
N THR A 19 -8.83 7.34 -15.03
CA THR A 19 -7.93 6.71 -16.01
C THR A 19 -7.89 5.21 -15.80
N GLY A 20 -7.99 4.42 -16.89
CA GLY A 20 -7.69 2.99 -16.81
C GLY A 20 -6.25 2.79 -16.33
N SER A 21 -5.91 1.59 -15.84
CA SER A 21 -4.53 1.32 -15.42
C SER A 21 -3.59 1.24 -16.64
N PRO A 22 -2.73 2.23 -16.90
CA PRO A 22 -1.77 2.19 -18.01
C PRO A 22 -0.84 0.98 -17.91
N ILE A 23 -0.48 0.59 -16.67
CA ILE A 23 0.37 -0.58 -16.39
C ILE A 23 -0.29 -1.87 -16.93
N ARG A 24 -1.60 -2.03 -16.73
CA ARG A 24 -2.32 -3.22 -17.22
C ARG A 24 -2.51 -3.22 -18.75
N GLU A 25 -2.67 -2.06 -19.35
CA GLU A 25 -2.70 -1.93 -20.81
C GLU A 25 -1.36 -2.31 -21.42
N PHE A 26 -0.28 -1.78 -20.86
CA PHE A 26 1.08 -2.10 -21.29
C PHE A 26 1.40 -3.59 -21.06
N ASP A 27 1.02 -4.16 -19.92
CA ASP A 27 1.22 -5.60 -19.67
C ASP A 27 0.45 -6.48 -20.67
N ARG A 28 -0.76 -6.07 -21.05
CA ARG A 28 -1.53 -6.78 -22.08
C ARG A 28 -0.84 -6.70 -23.45
N TYR A 29 -0.33 -5.52 -23.82
CA TYR A 29 0.44 -5.36 -25.05
C TYR A 29 1.70 -6.21 -25.01
N ALA A 30 2.49 -6.12 -23.96
CA ALA A 30 3.68 -6.94 -23.77
C ALA A 30 3.37 -8.45 -23.87
N SER A 31 2.26 -8.90 -23.29
CA SER A 31 1.84 -10.30 -23.33
C SER A 31 1.48 -10.80 -24.75
N SER A 32 1.29 -9.90 -25.72
CA SER A 32 1.03 -10.28 -27.11
C SER A 32 2.33 -10.52 -27.92
N ILE A 33 3.48 -10.25 -27.34
CA ILE A 33 4.79 -10.41 -28.01
C ILE A 33 5.42 -11.73 -27.54
N GLU A 34 5.67 -12.63 -28.46
CA GLU A 34 6.29 -13.92 -28.17
C GLU A 34 7.73 -13.75 -27.70
N GLY A 35 8.13 -14.46 -26.64
CA GLY A 35 9.49 -14.46 -26.08
C GLY A 35 9.86 -13.21 -25.27
N ILE A 36 8.93 -12.27 -25.02
CA ILE A 36 9.21 -11.09 -24.25
C ILE A 36 9.43 -11.42 -22.76
N ILE A 37 10.43 -10.79 -22.16
CA ILE A 37 10.63 -10.79 -20.71
C ILE A 37 9.83 -9.61 -20.13
N LYS A 38 8.81 -9.90 -19.31
CA LYS A 38 7.94 -8.88 -18.74
C LYS A 38 8.44 -8.40 -17.37
N LEU A 39 8.62 -7.09 -17.26
CA LEU A 39 8.92 -6.39 -16.01
C LEU A 39 7.83 -5.36 -15.67
N THR A 40 6.61 -5.59 -16.15
CA THR A 40 5.50 -4.62 -16.12
C THR A 40 4.69 -4.63 -14.84
N LEU A 41 4.53 -5.80 -14.20
CA LEU A 41 3.77 -5.95 -12.98
C LEU A 41 4.68 -6.04 -11.75
N GLY A 42 4.39 -5.19 -10.74
CA GLY A 42 5.10 -5.22 -9.48
C GLY A 42 4.59 -6.34 -8.57
N GLU A 43 5.02 -7.57 -8.81
CA GLU A 43 4.72 -8.71 -7.94
C GLU A 43 5.95 -9.60 -7.72
N PRO A 44 6.09 -10.21 -6.52
CA PRO A 44 7.12 -11.22 -6.29
C PRO A 44 6.90 -12.42 -7.21
N ASP A 45 7.99 -12.98 -7.74
CA ASP A 45 7.99 -14.16 -8.60
C ASP A 45 8.16 -15.49 -7.81
N PHE A 46 8.10 -15.41 -6.50
CA PHE A 46 8.13 -16.57 -5.62
C PHE A 46 6.70 -17.12 -5.41
N PRO A 47 6.53 -18.44 -5.32
CA PRO A 47 5.27 -18.99 -4.84
C PRO A 47 5.06 -18.61 -3.36
N THR A 48 3.80 -18.50 -2.96
CA THR A 48 3.45 -18.36 -1.53
C THR A 48 4.07 -19.50 -0.72
N PRO A 49 4.71 -19.24 0.43
CA PRO A 49 5.33 -20.27 1.27
C PRO A 49 4.38 -21.40 1.63
N LYS A 50 4.91 -22.63 1.67
CA LYS A 50 4.09 -23.85 1.81
C LYS A 50 3.27 -23.90 3.11
N ASN A 51 3.83 -23.47 4.24
CA ASN A 51 3.10 -23.41 5.51
C ASN A 51 1.87 -22.50 5.42
N ILE A 52 1.97 -21.40 4.71
CA ILE A 52 0.86 -20.45 4.48
C ILE A 52 -0.21 -21.10 3.59
N GLN A 53 0.20 -21.79 2.53
CA GLN A 53 -0.72 -22.55 1.67
C GLN A 53 -1.44 -23.65 2.47
N ASP A 54 -0.70 -24.41 3.29
CA ASP A 54 -1.23 -25.51 4.09
C ASP A 54 -2.26 -25.03 5.12
N ALA A 55 -2.09 -23.84 5.70
CA ALA A 55 -3.06 -23.23 6.60
C ALA A 55 -4.42 -22.97 5.91
N ALA A 56 -4.40 -22.44 4.69
CA ALA A 56 -5.62 -22.26 3.91
C ALA A 56 -6.26 -23.60 3.53
N ILE A 57 -5.45 -24.55 3.07
CA ILE A 57 -5.91 -25.89 2.69
C ILE A 57 -6.58 -26.59 3.89
N SER A 58 -5.98 -26.47 5.08
CA SER A 58 -6.58 -27.01 6.32
C SER A 58 -7.94 -26.38 6.60
N ALA A 59 -8.04 -25.05 6.55
CA ALA A 59 -9.29 -24.33 6.78
C ALA A 59 -10.40 -24.69 5.77
N ILE A 60 -10.03 -25.00 4.53
CA ILE A 60 -10.96 -25.48 3.51
C ILE A 60 -11.41 -26.90 3.82
N LYS A 61 -10.48 -27.81 4.17
CA LYS A 61 -10.78 -29.22 4.42
C LYS A 61 -11.63 -29.46 5.67
N ASP A 62 -11.40 -28.66 6.71
CA ASP A 62 -12.16 -28.78 7.97
C ASP A 62 -13.46 -27.95 8.00
N GLY A 63 -13.77 -27.26 6.91
CA GLY A 63 -15.00 -26.50 6.71
C GLY A 63 -15.03 -25.09 7.30
N ARG A 64 -14.01 -24.65 8.04
CA ARG A 64 -13.92 -23.30 8.61
C ARG A 64 -13.98 -22.20 7.56
N ALA A 65 -13.49 -22.46 6.36
CA ALA A 65 -13.47 -21.49 5.27
C ALA A 65 -14.83 -21.33 4.55
N SER A 66 -15.86 -22.09 4.92
CA SER A 66 -17.14 -22.15 4.19
C SER A 66 -18.14 -21.05 4.57
N PHE A 67 -17.89 -20.27 5.61
CA PHE A 67 -18.85 -19.34 6.18
C PHE A 67 -18.36 -17.90 6.13
N TYR A 68 -19.32 -16.96 6.16
CA TYR A 68 -19.01 -15.56 6.35
C TYR A 68 -18.32 -15.32 7.70
N THR A 69 -17.38 -14.38 7.70
CA THR A 69 -16.80 -13.85 8.93
C THR A 69 -17.41 -12.48 9.25
N VAL A 70 -17.00 -11.89 10.35
CA VAL A 70 -17.26 -10.47 10.60
C VAL A 70 -16.64 -9.65 9.46
N THR A 71 -17.33 -8.62 8.99
CA THR A 71 -16.89 -7.77 7.86
C THR A 71 -15.47 -7.26 8.02
N SER A 72 -15.10 -6.85 9.23
CA SER A 72 -13.75 -6.35 9.53
C SER A 72 -12.68 -7.44 9.68
N GLY A 73 -13.02 -8.71 9.45
CA GLY A 73 -12.12 -9.86 9.52
C GLY A 73 -12.30 -10.73 10.78
N LEU A 74 -11.77 -11.94 10.73
CA LEU A 74 -11.75 -12.88 11.84
C LEU A 74 -11.07 -12.27 13.08
N PRO A 75 -11.57 -12.51 14.30
CA PRO A 75 -10.89 -12.08 15.51
C PRO A 75 -9.43 -12.54 15.57
N GLU A 76 -9.16 -13.80 15.24
CA GLU A 76 -7.82 -14.39 15.24
C GLU A 76 -6.89 -13.70 14.22
N SER A 77 -7.42 -13.28 13.06
CA SER A 77 -6.64 -12.53 12.08
C SER A 77 -6.29 -11.13 12.58
N LYS A 78 -7.16 -10.49 13.33
CA LYS A 78 -6.88 -9.20 13.98
C LYS A 78 -5.83 -9.34 15.07
N GLU A 79 -5.92 -10.39 15.90
CA GLU A 79 -4.90 -10.67 16.91
C GLU A 79 -3.52 -10.95 16.28
N ALA A 80 -3.47 -11.62 15.14
CA ALA A 80 -2.24 -11.79 14.38
C ALA A 80 -1.64 -10.46 13.95
N ILE A 81 -2.47 -9.50 13.51
CA ILE A 81 -2.03 -8.14 13.15
C ILE A 81 -1.59 -7.36 14.40
N VAL A 82 -2.28 -7.49 15.53
CA VAL A 82 -1.87 -6.89 16.80
C VAL A 82 -0.49 -7.39 17.22
N ALA A 83 -0.24 -8.70 17.14
CA ALA A 83 1.08 -9.27 17.43
C ALA A 83 2.16 -8.78 16.43
N TYR A 84 1.83 -8.67 15.15
CA TYR A 84 2.71 -8.14 14.13
C TYR A 84 3.12 -6.69 14.44
N PHE A 85 2.17 -5.84 14.85
CA PHE A 85 2.46 -4.44 15.21
C PHE A 85 3.35 -4.35 16.46
N ALA A 86 3.07 -5.14 17.49
CA ALA A 86 3.93 -5.18 18.68
C ALA A 86 5.38 -5.57 18.31
N LYS A 87 5.56 -6.51 17.39
CA LYS A 87 6.88 -7.00 16.96
C LYS A 87 7.63 -6.07 16.02
N TYR A 88 6.96 -5.51 15.00
CA TYR A 88 7.62 -4.81 13.89
C TYR A 88 7.41 -3.30 13.90
N TYR A 89 6.40 -2.80 14.63
CA TYR A 89 6.13 -1.38 14.77
C TYR A 89 6.53 -0.85 16.15
N GLY A 90 6.78 -1.74 17.11
CA GLY A 90 7.27 -1.37 18.44
C GLY A 90 6.21 -0.77 19.37
N TYR A 91 4.92 -0.87 19.03
CA TYR A 91 3.82 -0.44 19.90
C TYR A 91 2.61 -1.37 19.82
N THR A 92 1.80 -1.34 20.85
CA THR A 92 0.61 -2.19 20.97
C THR A 92 -0.62 -1.47 20.43
N ILE A 93 -1.45 -2.20 19.68
CA ILE A 93 -2.77 -1.77 19.22
C ILE A 93 -3.84 -2.71 19.75
N LYS A 94 -5.11 -2.33 19.62
CA LYS A 94 -6.26 -3.16 20.00
C LYS A 94 -6.97 -3.70 18.75
N PRO A 95 -7.69 -4.84 18.84
CA PRO A 95 -8.40 -5.41 17.68
C PRO A 95 -9.44 -4.47 17.04
N ASN A 96 -10.03 -3.53 17.78
CA ASN A 96 -10.94 -2.53 17.24
C ASN A 96 -10.26 -1.43 16.43
N GLN A 97 -8.94 -1.37 16.47
CA GLN A 97 -8.11 -0.51 15.64
C GLN A 97 -7.71 -1.17 14.31
N VAL A 98 -8.23 -2.36 14.00
CA VAL A 98 -7.87 -3.15 12.83
C VAL A 98 -9.09 -3.46 11.98
N THR A 99 -9.00 -3.24 10.66
CA THR A 99 -9.94 -3.79 9.67
C THR A 99 -9.17 -4.48 8.55
N ILE A 100 -9.66 -5.66 8.15
CA ILE A 100 -9.07 -6.48 7.09
C ILE A 100 -9.90 -6.32 5.83
N ALA A 101 -9.26 -6.23 4.68
CA ALA A 101 -9.91 -5.95 3.41
C ALA A 101 -9.39 -6.85 2.27
N THR A 102 -10.10 -6.86 1.15
CA THR A 102 -9.74 -7.60 -0.06
C THR A 102 -8.54 -6.97 -0.77
N GLY A 103 -7.38 -7.02 -0.12
CA GLY A 103 -6.11 -6.41 -0.52
C GLY A 103 -5.96 -4.96 -0.06
N ALA A 104 -4.71 -4.50 0.08
CA ALA A 104 -4.38 -3.15 0.51
C ALA A 104 -5.03 -2.06 -0.38
N LYS A 105 -5.18 -2.32 -1.69
CA LYS A 105 -5.88 -1.41 -2.60
C LYS A 105 -7.32 -1.11 -2.16
N PHE A 106 -8.03 -2.09 -1.63
CA PHE A 106 -9.38 -1.89 -1.14
C PHE A 106 -9.39 -1.21 0.24
N SER A 107 -8.38 -1.45 1.08
CA SER A 107 -8.19 -0.67 2.32
C SER A 107 -7.98 0.82 2.02
N LEU A 108 -7.17 1.16 1.01
CA LEU A 108 -6.99 2.54 0.55
C LEU A 108 -8.31 3.16 0.07
N TYR A 109 -9.05 2.45 -0.76
CA TYR A 109 -10.36 2.90 -1.24
C TYR A 109 -11.33 3.19 -0.08
N THR A 110 -11.48 2.25 0.85
CA THR A 110 -12.37 2.44 1.99
C THR A 110 -11.92 3.56 2.92
N PHE A 111 -10.61 3.80 3.04
CA PHE A 111 -10.08 4.94 3.78
C PHE A 111 -10.50 6.26 3.13
N PHE A 112 -10.19 6.47 1.85
CA PHE A 112 -10.56 7.72 1.19
C PHE A 112 -12.07 7.96 1.22
N MET A 113 -12.87 6.94 0.97
CA MET A 113 -14.33 7.02 1.07
C MET A 113 -14.83 7.30 2.49
N SER A 114 -14.03 7.04 3.52
CA SER A 114 -14.42 7.29 4.92
C SER A 114 -14.11 8.70 5.39
N VAL A 115 -13.08 9.35 4.81
CA VAL A 115 -12.55 10.60 5.35
C VAL A 115 -12.65 11.79 4.39
N ILE A 116 -12.73 11.56 3.07
CA ILE A 116 -12.78 12.63 2.06
C ILE A 116 -14.24 13.03 1.81
N ASN A 117 -14.52 14.32 1.88
CA ASN A 117 -15.75 14.93 1.37
C ASN A 117 -15.50 15.62 0.02
N PRO A 118 -16.55 15.94 -0.74
CA PRO A 118 -16.40 16.69 -1.98
C PRO A 118 -15.62 17.99 -1.78
N GLY A 119 -14.50 18.11 -2.51
CA GLY A 119 -13.62 19.27 -2.49
C GLY A 119 -12.53 19.27 -1.41
N ASP A 120 -12.49 18.27 -0.52
CA ASP A 120 -11.35 18.05 0.36
C ASP A 120 -10.10 17.69 -0.47
N GLU A 121 -8.94 18.15 -0.04
CA GLU A 121 -7.67 17.92 -0.70
C GLU A 121 -6.85 16.83 -0.02
N ALA A 122 -6.18 16.02 -0.86
CA ALA A 122 -5.19 15.06 -0.37
C ALA A 122 -3.86 15.28 -1.09
N ILE A 123 -2.81 15.56 -0.33
CA ILE A 123 -1.44 15.74 -0.84
C ILE A 123 -0.84 14.38 -1.14
N ILE A 124 -0.26 14.25 -2.33
CA ILE A 124 0.41 13.04 -2.82
C ILE A 124 1.81 13.42 -3.32
N PRO A 125 2.88 13.03 -2.62
CA PRO A 125 4.24 13.09 -3.17
C PRO A 125 4.36 12.29 -4.45
N THR A 126 4.99 12.85 -5.49
CA THR A 126 5.22 12.17 -6.77
C THR A 126 6.72 12.08 -7.08
N PRO A 127 7.18 11.03 -7.77
CA PRO A 127 6.45 9.91 -8.40
C PRO A 127 5.72 9.03 -7.38
N CYS A 128 4.53 8.53 -7.75
CA CYS A 128 3.69 7.73 -6.84
C CYS A 128 2.93 6.62 -7.59
N TRP A 129 2.38 5.71 -6.83
CA TRP A 129 1.48 4.71 -7.39
C TRP A 129 0.19 5.35 -7.94
N VAL A 130 -0.13 5.03 -9.18
CA VAL A 130 -1.20 5.67 -9.97
C VAL A 130 -2.59 5.65 -9.32
N SER A 131 -2.87 4.65 -8.46
CA SER A 131 -4.22 4.48 -7.90
C SER A 131 -4.58 5.47 -6.80
N TYR A 132 -3.63 6.16 -6.18
CA TYR A 132 -3.96 7.12 -5.11
C TYR A 132 -4.83 8.26 -5.64
N GLY A 133 -4.40 8.91 -6.72
CA GLY A 133 -5.14 10.03 -7.31
C GLY A 133 -6.53 9.64 -7.78
N ASP A 134 -6.67 8.49 -8.43
CA ASP A 134 -7.97 8.02 -8.91
C ASP A 134 -8.93 7.68 -7.76
N GLN A 135 -8.43 7.06 -6.68
CA GLN A 135 -9.28 6.75 -5.53
C GLN A 135 -9.73 8.00 -4.75
N ILE A 136 -8.89 9.04 -4.67
CA ILE A 136 -9.28 10.34 -4.12
C ILE A 136 -10.38 10.98 -4.96
N LYS A 137 -10.26 10.95 -6.30
CA LYS A 137 -11.32 11.42 -7.21
C LYS A 137 -12.61 10.61 -7.08
N MET A 138 -12.53 9.29 -6.86
CA MET A 138 -13.70 8.45 -6.59
C MET A 138 -14.43 8.86 -5.31
N ALA A 139 -13.72 9.39 -4.32
CA ALA A 139 -14.28 9.97 -3.11
C ALA A 139 -14.68 11.45 -3.28
N GLU A 140 -14.68 11.98 -4.51
CA GLU A 140 -14.96 13.37 -4.87
C GLU A 140 -13.96 14.38 -4.29
N GLY A 141 -12.80 13.92 -3.85
CA GLY A 141 -11.68 14.74 -3.38
C GLY A 141 -10.79 15.24 -4.51
N ILE A 142 -9.89 16.13 -4.15
CA ILE A 142 -8.92 16.77 -5.06
C ILE A 142 -7.52 16.23 -4.73
N PRO A 143 -6.89 15.42 -5.62
CA PRO A 143 -5.50 15.03 -5.45
C PRO A 143 -4.57 16.24 -5.73
N VAL A 144 -3.75 16.61 -4.75
CA VAL A 144 -2.73 17.66 -4.86
C VAL A 144 -1.36 16.99 -4.98
N PHE A 145 -0.81 16.98 -6.18
CA PHE A 145 0.47 16.34 -6.46
C PHE A 145 1.63 17.27 -6.12
N VAL A 146 2.54 16.82 -5.26
CA VAL A 146 3.76 17.52 -4.89
C VAL A 146 4.96 16.80 -5.48
N GLN A 147 5.62 17.44 -6.44
CA GLN A 147 6.73 16.82 -7.16
C GLN A 147 7.98 16.73 -6.29
N ALA A 148 8.43 15.53 -6.03
CA ALA A 148 9.76 15.26 -5.52
C ALA A 148 10.75 15.05 -6.69
N THR A 149 11.95 15.56 -6.53
CA THR A 149 12.98 15.49 -7.57
C THR A 149 14.04 14.44 -7.26
N GLU A 150 14.73 14.01 -8.28
CA GLU A 150 15.88 13.12 -8.17
C GLU A 150 16.97 13.69 -7.25
N ALA A 151 17.21 15.01 -7.31
CA ALA A 151 18.17 15.71 -6.45
C ALA A 151 17.87 15.55 -4.95
N ASN A 152 16.61 15.31 -4.58
CA ASN A 152 16.20 14.99 -3.22
C ASN A 152 15.76 13.51 -3.08
N HIS A 153 16.34 12.62 -3.89
CA HIS A 153 16.04 11.17 -3.87
C HIS A 153 14.54 10.88 -3.93
N PHE A 154 13.78 11.63 -4.74
CA PHE A 154 12.33 11.50 -4.89
C PHE A 154 11.55 11.56 -3.56
N LYS A 155 12.03 12.35 -2.60
CA LYS A 155 11.37 12.62 -1.31
C LYS A 155 10.96 14.09 -1.22
N VAL A 156 9.79 14.35 -0.66
CA VAL A 156 9.33 15.72 -0.40
C VAL A 156 9.84 16.21 0.95
N THR A 157 9.99 17.52 1.06
CA THR A 157 10.34 18.21 2.32
C THR A 157 9.09 18.83 2.96
N VAL A 158 9.19 19.21 4.24
CA VAL A 158 8.11 19.91 4.95
C VAL A 158 7.77 21.24 4.27
N GLU A 159 8.77 21.95 3.75
CA GLU A 159 8.56 23.23 3.05
C GLU A 159 7.74 23.03 1.75
N GLN A 160 7.95 21.93 1.04
CA GLN A 160 7.17 21.61 -0.14
C GLN A 160 5.73 21.22 0.22
N LEU A 161 5.55 20.50 1.33
CA LEU A 161 4.22 20.16 1.84
C LEU A 161 3.46 21.40 2.28
N GLU A 162 4.11 22.31 3.04
CA GLU A 162 3.51 23.57 3.47
C GLU A 162 3.14 24.48 2.30
N ALA A 163 3.98 24.55 1.28
CA ALA A 163 3.69 25.34 0.08
C ALA A 163 2.48 24.80 -0.73
N ALA A 164 2.17 23.50 -0.60
CA ALA A 164 1.04 22.87 -1.26
C ALA A 164 -0.24 22.83 -0.41
N ARG A 165 -0.11 23.08 0.90
CA ARG A 165 -1.22 23.02 1.85
C ARG A 165 -2.20 24.18 1.66
N THR A 166 -3.47 23.86 1.78
CA THR A 166 -4.55 24.84 1.91
C THR A 166 -5.42 24.49 3.12
N GLU A 167 -6.43 25.30 3.41
CA GLU A 167 -7.42 25.01 4.47
C GLU A 167 -8.30 23.78 4.14
N LYS A 168 -8.27 23.31 2.89
CA LYS A 168 -8.98 22.10 2.44
C LYS A 168 -8.14 20.84 2.53
N THR A 169 -6.87 20.96 2.82
CA THR A 169 -5.94 19.83 2.91
C THR A 169 -6.26 18.99 4.14
N LYS A 170 -6.65 17.74 3.91
CA LYS A 170 -7.13 16.84 4.96
C LYS A 170 -6.28 15.58 5.11
N VAL A 171 -5.62 15.14 4.03
CA VAL A 171 -4.85 13.90 4.00
C VAL A 171 -3.48 14.14 3.36
N LEU A 172 -2.44 13.56 3.96
CA LEU A 172 -1.15 13.33 3.33
C LEU A 172 -1.01 11.83 3.03
N VAL A 173 -0.75 11.47 1.77
CA VAL A 173 -0.42 10.09 1.38
C VAL A 173 1.10 9.92 1.45
N LEU A 174 1.56 8.96 2.24
CA LEU A 174 2.98 8.64 2.40
C LEU A 174 3.21 7.15 2.13
N ASN A 175 4.05 6.84 1.14
CA ASN A 175 4.44 5.47 0.81
C ASN A 175 5.96 5.30 0.94
N SER A 176 6.39 4.52 1.91
CA SER A 176 7.80 4.26 2.23
C SER A 176 7.98 2.81 2.70
N PRO A 177 8.80 2.01 2.02
CA PRO A 177 9.47 2.21 0.73
C PRO A 177 8.50 2.52 -0.41
N SER A 178 8.87 3.44 -1.31
CA SER A 178 7.98 3.99 -2.31
C SER A 178 7.84 3.11 -3.55
N ASN A 179 6.65 3.08 -4.10
CA ASN A 179 6.36 2.65 -5.47
C ASN A 179 6.09 3.91 -6.31
N PRO A 180 6.92 4.25 -7.34
CA PRO A 180 7.85 3.34 -8.03
C PRO A 180 9.35 3.52 -7.71
N THR A 181 9.74 4.43 -6.81
CA THR A 181 11.15 4.85 -6.70
C THR A 181 12.02 3.96 -5.81
N GLY A 182 11.39 3.16 -4.93
CA GLY A 182 12.09 2.33 -3.94
C GLY A 182 12.78 3.13 -2.83
N MET A 183 12.53 4.43 -2.75
CA MET A 183 13.17 5.28 -1.75
C MET A 183 12.51 5.16 -0.39
N ILE A 184 13.30 5.37 0.67
CA ILE A 184 12.87 5.28 2.07
C ILE A 184 13.10 6.64 2.74
N TYR A 185 12.09 7.12 3.45
CA TYR A 185 12.25 8.26 4.34
C TYR A 185 12.97 7.84 5.62
N THR A 186 13.93 8.65 6.07
CA THR A 186 14.60 8.46 7.37
C THR A 186 13.68 8.79 8.53
N ALA A 187 13.96 8.26 9.71
CA ALA A 187 13.21 8.58 10.93
C ALA A 187 13.16 10.11 11.20
N LYS A 188 14.24 10.84 10.89
CA LYS A 188 14.29 12.30 11.04
C LYS A 188 13.34 13.02 10.08
N GLU A 189 13.32 12.63 8.81
CA GLU A 189 12.41 13.18 7.80
C GLU A 189 10.96 12.89 8.17
N LEU A 190 10.66 11.64 8.55
CA LEU A 190 9.33 11.22 8.98
C LEU A 190 8.85 11.96 10.24
N LEU A 191 9.75 12.19 11.20
CA LEU A 191 9.41 12.95 12.41
C LEU A 191 9.03 14.39 12.06
N ALA A 192 9.78 15.04 11.17
CA ALA A 192 9.48 16.40 10.72
C ALA A 192 8.12 16.46 9.98
N ILE A 193 7.89 15.54 9.04
CA ILE A 193 6.62 15.44 8.29
C ILE A 193 5.46 15.12 9.25
N GLY A 194 5.65 14.19 10.18
CA GLY A 194 4.62 13.81 11.13
C GLY A 194 4.24 14.95 12.09
N ASN A 195 5.22 15.71 12.58
CA ASN A 195 4.95 16.88 13.43
C ASN A 195 4.21 17.96 12.66
N TRP A 196 4.60 18.23 11.40
CA TRP A 196 3.89 19.16 10.52
C TRP A 196 2.42 18.72 10.31
N ALA A 197 2.19 17.44 10.07
CA ALA A 197 0.82 16.92 9.89
C ALA A 197 -0.03 17.05 11.17
N VAL A 198 0.58 16.83 12.35
CA VAL A 198 -0.09 17.02 13.65
C VAL A 198 -0.41 18.50 13.89
N GLU A 199 0.52 19.42 13.60
CA GLU A 199 0.32 20.85 13.75
C GLU A 199 -0.87 21.38 12.94
N HIS A 200 -1.10 20.81 11.76
CA HIS A 200 -2.14 21.23 10.82
C HIS A 200 -3.39 20.34 10.83
N ASP A 201 -3.51 19.41 11.77
CA ASP A 201 -4.62 18.46 11.88
C ASP A 201 -4.87 17.65 10.59
N ILE A 202 -3.78 17.26 9.92
CA ILE A 202 -3.80 16.49 8.67
C ILE A 202 -3.64 14.99 8.97
N LEU A 203 -4.54 14.14 8.46
CA LEU A 203 -4.43 12.70 8.54
C LEU A 203 -3.26 12.21 7.67
N ILE A 204 -2.48 11.27 8.19
CA ILE A 204 -1.42 10.60 7.44
C ILE A 204 -1.92 9.22 7.01
N LEU A 205 -2.03 9.00 5.71
CA LEU A 205 -2.18 7.66 5.14
C LEU A 205 -0.79 7.09 4.90
N ALA A 206 -0.34 6.17 5.75
CA ALA A 206 0.95 5.49 5.62
C ALA A 206 0.76 4.15 4.89
N ASP A 207 1.19 4.06 3.63
CA ASP A 207 1.20 2.80 2.86
C ASP A 207 2.55 2.10 3.05
N ASP A 208 2.57 1.14 3.99
CA ASP A 208 3.75 0.43 4.46
C ASP A 208 3.90 -0.96 3.80
N ILE A 209 3.22 -1.18 2.67
CA ILE A 209 3.14 -2.51 2.02
C ILE A 209 4.51 -3.12 1.68
N TYR A 210 5.55 -2.31 1.55
CA TYR A 210 6.93 -2.74 1.25
C TYR A 210 7.86 -2.72 2.48
N GLY A 211 7.37 -2.43 3.69
CA GLY A 211 8.18 -2.24 4.89
C GLY A 211 9.12 -3.39 5.28
N ARG A 212 8.87 -4.62 4.78
CA ARG A 212 9.75 -5.78 4.98
C ARG A 212 10.74 -6.01 3.83
N LEU A 213 10.66 -5.24 2.75
CA LEU A 213 11.52 -5.35 1.57
C LEU A 213 12.48 -4.16 1.55
N VAL A 214 13.49 -4.23 2.39
CA VAL A 214 14.51 -3.18 2.61
C VAL A 214 15.88 -3.79 2.48
N TYR A 215 16.83 -3.08 1.85
CA TYR A 215 18.09 -3.63 1.35
C TYR A 215 19.32 -2.82 1.79
N ASN A 216 20.48 -3.45 1.71
CA ASN A 216 21.79 -2.81 1.84
C ASN A 216 21.95 -2.02 3.17
N GLY A 217 21.46 -2.57 4.27
CA GLY A 217 21.58 -1.96 5.60
C GLY A 217 20.68 -0.72 5.83
N ASN A 218 19.79 -0.39 4.87
CA ASN A 218 18.76 0.62 5.12
C ASN A 218 17.73 0.08 6.10
N GLU A 219 17.02 0.98 6.79
CA GLU A 219 16.03 0.64 7.79
C GLU A 219 14.67 1.24 7.44
N PHE A 220 13.61 0.45 7.60
CA PHE A 220 12.25 0.94 7.55
C PHE A 220 11.84 1.44 8.93
N THR A 221 11.41 2.69 8.99
CA THR A 221 10.83 3.29 10.19
C THR A 221 9.35 3.57 9.94
N PRO A 222 8.41 2.93 10.64
CA PRO A 222 6.99 3.29 10.54
C PRO A 222 6.77 4.69 11.11
N ILE A 223 6.16 5.61 10.36
CA ILE A 223 5.87 6.96 10.86
C ILE A 223 5.01 6.93 12.13
N SER A 224 4.09 5.99 12.22
CA SER A 224 3.20 5.79 13.38
C SER A 224 3.93 5.37 14.67
N SER A 225 5.21 4.95 14.59
CA SER A 225 6.02 4.58 15.75
C SER A 225 6.73 5.76 16.41
N LEU A 226 6.83 6.90 15.72
CA LEU A 226 7.70 8.00 16.13
C LEU A 226 7.19 8.80 17.34
N SER A 227 5.87 8.98 17.47
CA SER A 227 5.25 9.58 18.65
C SER A 227 3.76 9.18 18.75
N GLU A 228 3.18 9.34 19.94
CA GLU A 228 1.75 9.11 20.15
C GLU A 228 0.87 10.09 19.36
N ALA A 229 1.29 11.36 19.27
CA ALA A 229 0.57 12.38 18.52
C ALA A 229 0.51 12.03 17.02
N ILE A 230 1.65 11.67 16.41
CA ILE A 230 1.73 11.24 15.02
C ILE A 230 0.89 9.97 14.82
N ARG A 231 0.97 9.01 15.72
CA ARG A 231 0.19 7.76 15.65
C ARG A 231 -1.31 8.01 15.59
N LYS A 232 -1.82 8.94 16.39
CA LYS A 232 -3.25 9.31 16.41
C LYS A 232 -3.74 9.89 15.08
N GLN A 233 -2.85 10.56 14.33
CA GLN A 233 -3.14 11.11 13.00
C GLN A 233 -2.88 10.12 11.86
N THR A 234 -2.33 8.91 12.16
CA THR A 234 -1.89 7.98 11.12
C THR A 234 -2.84 6.81 10.96
N ILE A 235 -3.24 6.55 9.71
CA ILE A 235 -3.84 5.28 9.31
C ILE A 235 -2.80 4.52 8.49
N VAL A 236 -2.35 3.39 9.03
CA VAL A 236 -1.40 2.49 8.36
C VAL A 236 -2.18 1.55 7.45
N ILE A 237 -1.79 1.48 6.18
CA ILE A 237 -2.23 0.45 5.24
C ILE A 237 -1.08 -0.52 5.01
N ASN A 238 -1.37 -1.81 5.15
CA ASN A 238 -0.38 -2.86 4.90
C ASN A 238 -1.09 -4.14 4.43
N GLY A 239 -0.37 -5.22 4.24
CA GLY A 239 -0.94 -6.50 3.82
C GLY A 239 0.10 -7.58 3.58
N VAL A 240 -0.37 -8.73 3.14
CA VAL A 240 0.48 -9.91 2.94
C VAL A 240 1.01 -10.04 1.50
N SER A 241 0.56 -9.18 0.59
CA SER A 241 0.80 -9.31 -0.85
C SER A 241 2.28 -9.34 -1.23
N LYS A 242 3.11 -8.50 -0.61
CA LYS A 242 4.50 -8.28 -1.03
C LYS A 242 5.48 -9.11 -0.22
N SER A 243 5.42 -8.97 1.10
CA SER A 243 6.35 -9.64 2.01
C SER A 243 6.18 -11.16 2.06
N TYR A 244 5.02 -11.68 1.68
CA TYR A 244 4.70 -13.12 1.76
C TYR A 244 4.37 -13.75 0.39
N SER A 245 4.63 -13.05 -0.72
CA SER A 245 4.29 -13.51 -2.08
C SER A 245 2.83 -13.95 -2.22
N MET A 246 1.91 -13.10 -1.74
CA MET A 246 0.48 -13.38 -1.68
C MET A 246 -0.35 -12.39 -2.51
N THR A 247 0.16 -11.93 -3.65
CA THR A 247 -0.55 -10.93 -4.48
C THR A 247 -1.92 -11.40 -4.94
N GLY A 248 -2.03 -12.68 -5.35
CA GLY A 248 -3.26 -13.32 -5.79
C GLY A 248 -4.26 -13.63 -4.68
N TRP A 249 -3.84 -13.66 -3.42
CA TRP A 249 -4.69 -14.02 -2.26
C TRP A 249 -5.61 -12.89 -1.81
N ARG A 250 -5.34 -11.66 -2.23
CA ARG A 250 -6.16 -10.47 -1.99
C ARG A 250 -6.47 -10.21 -0.52
N LEU A 251 -5.44 -10.04 0.33
CA LEU A 251 -5.60 -9.61 1.71
C LEU A 251 -4.68 -8.45 2.04
N GLY A 252 -5.28 -7.37 2.53
CA GLY A 252 -4.65 -6.22 3.15
C GLY A 252 -5.42 -5.82 4.40
N TYR A 253 -4.89 -4.87 5.14
CA TYR A 253 -5.51 -4.37 6.34
C TYR A 253 -5.17 -2.90 6.57
N ALA A 254 -6.00 -2.26 7.39
CA ALA A 254 -5.76 -0.92 7.90
C ALA A 254 -5.69 -0.95 9.42
N VAL A 255 -4.83 -0.10 9.99
CA VAL A 255 -4.67 0.09 11.43
C VAL A 255 -4.65 1.57 11.75
N GLY A 256 -5.45 2.02 12.72
CA GLY A 256 -5.50 3.41 13.12
C GLY A 256 -6.58 3.72 14.14
N ASP A 257 -7.10 4.95 14.06
CA ASP A 257 -8.18 5.39 14.94
C ASP A 257 -9.41 4.48 14.81
N PRO A 258 -10.01 4.03 15.94
CA PRO A 258 -11.14 3.10 15.93
C PRO A 258 -12.37 3.63 15.18
N GLU A 259 -12.63 4.93 15.17
CA GLU A 259 -13.79 5.51 14.49
C GLU A 259 -13.61 5.48 12.97
N ILE A 260 -12.42 5.81 12.48
CA ILE A 260 -12.06 5.71 11.06
C ILE A 260 -12.11 4.24 10.63
N ILE A 261 -11.53 3.34 11.42
CA ILE A 261 -11.55 1.88 11.16
C ILE A 261 -12.98 1.33 11.11
N ALA A 262 -13.87 1.81 11.98
CA ALA A 262 -15.29 1.43 11.95
C ALA A 262 -15.99 1.96 10.69
N ALA A 263 -15.69 3.20 10.27
CA ALA A 263 -16.23 3.78 9.04
C ALA A 263 -15.76 3.00 7.79
N MET A 264 -14.47 2.64 7.70
CA MET A 264 -13.93 1.80 6.63
C MET A 264 -14.63 0.42 6.59
N SER A 265 -14.86 -0.20 7.75
CA SER A 265 -15.57 -1.47 7.85
C SER A 265 -17.02 -1.36 7.41
N LYS A 266 -17.69 -0.24 7.69
CA LYS A 266 -19.07 0.02 7.23
C LYS A 266 -19.13 0.07 5.71
N ILE A 267 -18.19 0.72 5.05
CA ILE A 267 -18.09 0.78 3.57
C ILE A 267 -17.83 -0.63 3.01
N ALA A 268 -16.89 -1.38 3.60
CA ALA A 268 -16.64 -2.75 3.21
C ALA A 268 -17.89 -3.64 3.31
N GLY A 269 -18.71 -3.44 4.35
CA GLY A 269 -19.98 -4.16 4.52
C GLY A 269 -21.02 -3.90 3.43
N GLN A 270 -20.95 -2.74 2.76
CA GLN A 270 -21.86 -2.37 1.66
C GLN A 270 -21.27 -2.65 0.27
N THR A 271 -20.05 -3.18 0.21
CA THR A 271 -19.35 -3.44 -1.06
C THR A 271 -18.94 -4.91 -1.19
N THR A 272 -17.86 -5.33 -0.54
CA THR A 272 -17.29 -6.68 -0.66
C THR A 272 -17.70 -7.64 0.46
N SER A 273 -18.32 -7.13 1.54
CA SER A 273 -18.50 -7.86 2.79
C SER A 273 -17.14 -8.24 3.41
N ASN A 274 -17.03 -9.40 4.06
CA ASN A 274 -15.76 -9.84 4.64
C ASN A 274 -14.75 -10.30 3.56
N PRO A 275 -13.44 -10.22 3.84
CA PRO A 275 -12.42 -10.84 3.00
C PRO A 275 -12.59 -12.36 2.96
N THR A 276 -12.07 -12.99 1.89
CA THR A 276 -12.11 -14.46 1.72
C THR A 276 -11.62 -15.18 2.97
N THR A 277 -12.46 -16.04 3.56
CA THR A 277 -12.19 -16.67 4.85
C THR A 277 -10.95 -17.57 4.81
N ALA A 278 -10.78 -18.37 3.75
CA ALA A 278 -9.57 -19.18 3.55
C ALA A 278 -8.28 -18.35 3.56
N THR A 279 -8.32 -17.17 2.91
CA THR A 279 -7.18 -16.24 2.88
C THR A 279 -6.86 -15.67 4.26
N GLN A 280 -7.86 -15.43 5.09
CA GLN A 280 -7.63 -14.95 6.45
C GLN A 280 -6.87 -15.97 7.30
N TYR A 281 -7.19 -17.26 7.20
CA TYR A 281 -6.41 -18.32 7.86
C TYR A 281 -4.98 -18.43 7.33
N ALA A 282 -4.77 -18.27 6.03
CA ALA A 282 -3.44 -18.18 5.45
C ALA A 282 -2.67 -16.96 5.98
N ALA A 283 -3.33 -15.82 6.13
CA ALA A 283 -2.72 -14.60 6.64
C ALA A 283 -2.33 -14.70 8.13
N ILE A 284 -3.09 -15.42 8.95
CA ILE A 284 -2.71 -15.72 10.34
C ILE A 284 -1.35 -16.43 10.35
N GLU A 285 -1.20 -17.49 9.56
CA GLU A 285 0.06 -18.23 9.46
C GLU A 285 1.18 -17.34 8.89
N ALA A 286 0.91 -16.54 7.87
CA ALA A 286 1.88 -15.61 7.31
C ALA A 286 2.45 -14.65 8.37
N LEU A 287 1.58 -14.09 9.22
CA LEU A 287 1.96 -13.06 10.20
C LEU A 287 2.57 -13.64 11.48
N THR A 288 2.16 -14.84 11.89
CA THR A 288 2.55 -15.45 13.19
C THR A 288 3.49 -16.63 13.06
N GLY A 289 3.52 -17.29 11.92
CA GLY A 289 4.39 -18.42 11.61
C GLY A 289 5.86 -18.05 11.38
N PRO A 290 6.68 -19.02 10.94
CA PRO A 290 8.09 -18.81 10.62
C PRO A 290 8.30 -17.69 9.59
N GLN A 291 9.31 -16.85 9.78
CA GLN A 291 9.60 -15.70 8.92
C GLN A 291 10.83 -15.89 8.02
N ASP A 292 11.43 -17.07 8.05
CA ASP A 292 12.66 -17.38 7.29
C ASP A 292 12.47 -17.19 5.78
N THR A 293 11.29 -17.56 5.25
CA THR A 293 10.97 -17.40 3.84
C THR A 293 10.87 -15.93 3.41
N VAL A 294 10.43 -15.05 4.30
CA VAL A 294 10.42 -13.59 4.04
C VAL A 294 11.85 -13.08 3.90
N GLU A 295 12.75 -13.53 4.78
CA GLU A 295 14.15 -13.13 4.73
C GLU A 295 14.87 -13.70 3.50
N ILE A 296 14.61 -14.95 3.13
CA ILE A 296 15.14 -15.56 1.88
C ILE A 296 14.71 -14.73 0.66
N MET A 297 13.45 -14.36 0.57
CA MET A 297 12.94 -13.54 -0.54
C MET A 297 13.55 -12.13 -0.52
N ARG A 298 13.68 -11.51 0.66
CA ARG A 298 14.33 -10.20 0.82
C ARG A 298 15.78 -10.25 0.31
N GLN A 299 16.54 -11.24 0.72
CA GLN A 299 17.93 -11.42 0.28
C GLN A 299 18.03 -11.64 -1.24
N ALA A 300 17.14 -12.42 -1.82
CA ALA A 300 17.11 -12.61 -3.27
C ALA A 300 16.78 -11.30 -4.03
N PHE A 301 15.87 -10.46 -3.51
CA PHE A 301 15.62 -9.15 -4.10
C PHE A 301 16.81 -8.18 -3.92
N GLU A 302 17.50 -8.23 -2.78
CA GLU A 302 18.72 -7.45 -2.56
C GLU A 302 19.84 -7.84 -3.54
N GLU A 303 20.05 -9.12 -3.76
CA GLU A 303 21.01 -9.66 -4.74
C GLU A 303 20.66 -9.19 -6.16
N ARG A 304 19.39 -9.30 -6.55
CA ARG A 304 18.90 -8.83 -7.86
C ARG A 304 19.11 -7.33 -8.02
N LEU A 305 18.80 -6.54 -7.01
CA LEU A 305 19.06 -5.10 -7.02
C LEU A 305 20.54 -4.80 -7.22
N ASN A 306 21.40 -5.47 -6.45
CA ASN A 306 22.85 -5.27 -6.51
C ASN A 306 23.46 -5.76 -7.83
N THR A 307 22.78 -6.65 -8.54
CA THR A 307 23.18 -7.11 -9.88
C THR A 307 22.71 -6.16 -10.97
N ILE A 308 21.42 -5.77 -10.98
CA ILE A 308 20.85 -5.02 -12.10
C ILE A 308 21.14 -3.52 -12.04
N TYR A 309 21.25 -2.95 -10.83
CA TYR A 309 21.48 -1.51 -10.67
C TYR A 309 22.76 -1.01 -11.37
N PRO A 310 23.95 -1.62 -11.16
CA PRO A 310 25.16 -1.18 -11.87
C PRO A 310 25.03 -1.34 -13.39
N LEU A 311 24.44 -2.44 -13.87
CA LEU A 311 24.25 -2.67 -15.29
C LEU A 311 23.36 -1.61 -15.93
N LEU A 312 22.28 -1.23 -15.25
CA LEU A 312 21.37 -0.19 -15.77
C LEU A 312 22.01 1.20 -15.72
N SER A 313 22.80 1.49 -14.70
CA SER A 313 23.52 2.77 -14.53
C SER A 313 24.62 2.97 -15.57
N GLU A 314 25.10 1.92 -16.24
CA GLU A 314 26.07 1.99 -17.32
C GLU A 314 25.43 2.23 -18.69
N VAL A 315 24.08 2.15 -18.80
CA VAL A 315 23.37 2.39 -20.06
C VAL A 315 23.36 3.89 -20.36
N PRO A 316 23.92 4.33 -21.50
CA PRO A 316 23.93 5.75 -21.86
C PRO A 316 22.49 6.34 -21.93
N GLY A 317 22.29 7.44 -21.24
CA GLY A 317 20.99 8.13 -21.20
C GLY A 317 20.05 7.68 -20.09
N PHE A 318 20.48 6.77 -19.21
CA PHE A 318 19.75 6.45 -18.00
C PHE A 318 20.44 7.02 -16.76
N ASP A 319 19.69 7.82 -16.01
CA ASP A 319 20.02 8.18 -14.63
C ASP A 319 19.14 7.39 -13.68
N VAL A 320 19.75 6.71 -12.70
CA VAL A 320 19.03 5.84 -11.75
C VAL A 320 19.48 6.10 -10.34
N VAL A 321 18.60 6.59 -9.49
CA VAL A 321 18.84 6.62 -8.04
C VAL A 321 18.74 5.20 -7.50
N LYS A 322 19.78 4.75 -6.78
CA LYS A 322 19.80 3.37 -6.22
C LYS A 322 18.64 3.19 -5.22
N PRO A 323 17.70 2.29 -5.47
CA PRO A 323 16.61 2.02 -4.54
C PRO A 323 17.11 1.48 -3.20
N GLN A 324 16.37 1.78 -2.14
CA GLN A 324 16.65 1.32 -0.78
C GLN A 324 15.71 0.19 -0.34
N GLY A 325 14.57 0.05 -1.03
CA GLY A 325 13.56 -0.96 -0.75
C GLY A 325 12.61 -1.21 -1.93
N ALA A 326 11.55 -1.97 -1.71
CA ALA A 326 10.63 -2.49 -2.70
C ALA A 326 11.34 -3.36 -3.75
N PHE A 327 10.89 -3.40 -5.00
CA PHE A 327 11.53 -4.17 -6.09
C PHE A 327 11.40 -3.46 -7.44
N TYR A 328 11.56 -2.13 -7.41
CA TYR A 328 11.46 -1.28 -8.60
C TYR A 328 12.81 -0.61 -8.87
N LEU A 329 13.09 -0.38 -10.15
CA LEU A 329 14.06 0.59 -10.63
C LEU A 329 13.29 1.69 -11.37
N PHE A 330 13.65 2.93 -11.11
CA PHE A 330 12.99 4.09 -11.69
C PHE A 330 14.02 4.95 -12.43
N PRO A 331 14.43 4.55 -13.65
CA PRO A 331 15.35 5.32 -14.47
C PRO A 331 14.66 6.57 -15.02
N ASN A 332 15.45 7.66 -15.12
CA ASN A 332 15.05 8.92 -15.75
C ASN A 332 15.72 9.07 -17.11
#